data_8b924214c9d296cf9e44d973396fca80
#
_entry.id   8b924214c9d296cf9e44d973396fca80
#
_cell.length_a   1.000
_cell.length_b   1.000
_cell.length_c   1.000
_cell.angle_alpha   90.00
_cell.angle_beta   90.00
_cell.angle_gamma   90.00
#
_symmetry.space_group_name_H-M   'P 1'
#
loop_
_entity.id
_entity.type
_entity.pdbx_description
1 polymer ?
#
loop_
_entity_poly.entity_id
_entity_poly.type
_entity_poly.pdbx_seq_one_letter_code
_entity_poly.pdbx_strand_id
1 'polypeptide(L)'
;MPNLSETTKIPAPIDQVWPLLCDPVVVASCIPGAELSPDSKEGMWKGAIKVKFGPTVATFKGEASLNFDNGAKTCKIQGRGIDGRGASRALASGLMTATGDAETTLQIDGEFNVTGPLETFANAGGVHVARALLAEFSQNLAAKVASSDAVSEDATPEQGSNPSSPQTTSKQAAAELNAISLFFKTLRSMIVGFFSRKG
;
A
#
# COMPACT_ATOMS: atom_id res chain seq x y z
N MET A 1 21.61 -12.64 -10.61
CA MET A 1 20.39 -11.96 -10.15
C MET A 1 20.77 -11.13 -8.93
N PRO A 2 20.46 -9.84 -8.87
CA PRO A 2 20.67 -9.04 -7.67
C PRO A 2 19.79 -9.56 -6.52
N ASN A 3 20.39 -9.71 -5.34
CA ASN A 3 19.71 -10.13 -4.13
C ASN A 3 19.43 -8.91 -3.26
N LEU A 4 18.31 -8.94 -2.57
CA LEU A 4 17.85 -7.93 -1.61
C LEU A 4 17.56 -8.63 -0.29
N SER A 5 18.11 -8.10 0.80
CA SER A 5 17.75 -8.51 2.16
C SER A 5 17.61 -7.22 2.97
N GLU A 6 16.40 -6.94 3.40
CA GLU A 6 16.07 -5.73 4.14
C GLU A 6 15.22 -6.06 5.37
N THR A 7 15.52 -5.38 6.45
CA THR A 7 14.77 -5.51 7.70
C THR A 7 14.28 -4.12 8.12
N THR A 8 13.02 -4.04 8.46
CA THR A 8 12.41 -2.81 8.97
C THR A 8 11.56 -3.10 10.22
N LYS A 9 11.35 -2.08 11.03
CA LYS A 9 10.54 -2.14 12.24
C LYS A 9 9.28 -1.31 12.06
N ILE A 10 8.16 -1.87 12.45
CA ILE A 10 6.86 -1.22 12.47
C ILE A 10 6.45 -1.12 13.94
N PRO A 11 6.26 0.09 14.48
CA PRO A 11 5.97 0.30 15.90
C PRO A 11 4.51 -0.06 16.24
N ALA A 12 4.15 -1.30 15.99
CA ALA A 12 2.83 -1.86 16.26
C ALA A 12 2.91 -3.38 16.45
N PRO A 13 1.99 -3.97 17.22
CA PRO A 13 1.91 -5.40 17.45
C PRO A 13 1.70 -6.18 16.15
N ILE A 14 2.27 -7.38 16.09
CA ILE A 14 2.17 -8.25 14.90
C ILE A 14 0.71 -8.59 14.56
N ASP A 15 -0.17 -8.69 15.55
CA ASP A 15 -1.58 -8.99 15.34
C ASP A 15 -2.35 -7.85 14.67
N GLN A 16 -1.86 -6.61 14.77
CA GLN A 16 -2.39 -5.47 14.01
C GLN A 16 -1.74 -5.34 12.63
N VAL A 17 -0.46 -5.64 12.52
CA VAL A 17 0.30 -5.49 11.27
C VAL A 17 0.01 -6.63 10.28
N TRP A 18 -0.07 -7.87 10.76
CA TRP A 18 -0.21 -9.04 9.89
C TRP A 18 -1.49 -9.04 9.04
N PRO A 19 -2.69 -8.69 9.55
CA PRO A 19 -3.89 -8.59 8.72
C PRO A 19 -3.75 -7.58 7.58
N LEU A 20 -3.06 -6.45 7.80
CA LEU A 20 -2.81 -5.45 6.78
C LEU A 20 -1.82 -5.95 5.71
N LEU A 21 -0.83 -6.74 6.11
CA LEU A 21 0.11 -7.40 5.19
C LEU A 21 -0.57 -8.49 4.34
N CYS A 22 -1.63 -9.10 4.86
CA CYS A 22 -2.44 -10.09 4.14
C CYS A 22 -3.46 -9.46 3.18
N ASP A 23 -3.68 -8.16 3.21
CA ASP A 23 -4.58 -7.45 2.30
C ASP A 23 -3.80 -6.83 1.13
N PRO A 24 -3.88 -7.39 -0.10
CA PRO A 24 -3.15 -6.88 -1.24
C PRO A 24 -3.54 -5.46 -1.65
N VAL A 25 -4.75 -5.00 -1.33
CA VAL A 25 -5.19 -3.62 -1.60
C VAL A 25 -4.45 -2.66 -0.67
N VAL A 26 -4.36 -3.01 0.61
CA VAL A 26 -3.58 -2.24 1.60
C VAL A 26 -2.12 -2.23 1.21
N VAL A 27 -1.53 -3.40 0.93
CA VAL A 27 -0.12 -3.52 0.52
C VAL A 27 0.18 -2.68 -0.72
N ALA A 28 -0.64 -2.80 -1.78
CA ALA A 28 -0.45 -2.01 -3.00
C ALA A 28 -0.53 -0.50 -2.74
N SER A 29 -1.43 -0.06 -1.84
CA SER A 29 -1.55 1.35 -1.46
C SER A 29 -0.34 1.89 -0.68
N CYS A 30 0.43 1.01 -0.06
CA CYS A 30 1.65 1.36 0.68
C CYS A 30 2.90 1.38 -0.21
N ILE A 31 2.89 0.71 -1.37
CA ILE A 31 4.03 0.66 -2.30
C ILE A 31 3.98 1.89 -3.21
N PRO A 32 5.00 2.78 -3.18
CA PRO A 32 5.01 3.98 -4.00
C PRO A 32 5.00 3.65 -5.50
N GLY A 33 4.07 4.25 -6.21
CA GLY A 33 3.90 4.06 -7.65
C GLY A 33 3.24 2.74 -8.06
N ALA A 34 2.74 1.95 -7.11
CA ALA A 34 1.96 0.74 -7.40
C ALA A 34 0.48 1.08 -7.58
N GLU A 35 -0.15 0.39 -8.52
CA GLU A 35 -1.58 0.45 -8.81
C GLU A 35 -2.10 -0.97 -8.98
N LEU A 36 -3.09 -1.37 -8.18
CA LEU A 36 -3.76 -2.66 -8.32
C LEU A 36 -4.86 -2.59 -9.38
N SER A 37 -4.91 -3.58 -10.25
CA SER A 37 -5.96 -3.68 -11.27
C SER A 37 -7.25 -4.24 -10.67
N PRO A 38 -8.43 -3.75 -11.09
CA PRO A 38 -9.71 -4.33 -10.70
C PRO A 38 -9.91 -5.78 -11.17
N ASP A 39 -9.15 -6.23 -12.19
CA ASP A 39 -9.22 -7.61 -12.71
C ASP A 39 -8.42 -8.61 -11.85
N SER A 40 -7.86 -8.18 -10.73
CA SER A 40 -7.14 -9.06 -9.82
C SER A 40 -8.07 -10.13 -9.26
N LYS A 41 -7.53 -11.35 -9.14
CA LYS A 41 -8.22 -12.50 -8.54
C LYS A 41 -7.42 -13.01 -7.37
N GLU A 42 -8.09 -13.64 -6.43
CA GLU A 42 -7.43 -14.27 -5.30
C GLU A 42 -6.30 -15.20 -5.77
N GLY A 43 -5.13 -15.06 -5.15
CA GLY A 43 -3.91 -15.79 -5.51
C GLY A 43 -3.13 -15.24 -6.70
N MET A 44 -3.71 -14.38 -7.53
CA MET A 44 -3.04 -13.76 -8.68
C MET A 44 -3.45 -12.30 -8.83
N TRP A 45 -2.59 -11.41 -8.39
CA TRP A 45 -2.84 -9.97 -8.31
C TRP A 45 -2.21 -9.27 -9.51
N LYS A 46 -3.02 -8.60 -10.30
CA LYS A 46 -2.57 -7.83 -11.46
C LYS A 46 -2.43 -6.37 -11.10
N GLY A 47 -1.49 -5.69 -11.75
CA GLY A 47 -1.28 -4.28 -11.48
C GLY A 47 -0.18 -3.66 -12.32
N ALA A 48 0.19 -2.47 -11.91
CA ALA A 48 1.33 -1.75 -12.46
C ALA A 48 2.17 -1.17 -11.34
N ILE A 49 3.47 -1.04 -11.59
CA ILE A 49 4.37 -0.30 -10.71
C ILE A 49 5.21 0.66 -11.54
N LYS A 50 5.27 1.91 -11.09
CA LYS A 50 6.12 2.95 -11.68
C LYS A 50 7.41 3.04 -10.88
N VAL A 51 8.53 2.76 -11.52
CA VAL A 51 9.86 2.74 -10.92
C VAL A 51 10.75 3.79 -11.57
N LYS A 52 11.51 4.52 -10.75
CA LYS A 52 12.45 5.54 -11.22
C LYS A 52 13.89 5.05 -11.06
N PHE A 53 14.59 4.94 -12.18
CA PHE A 53 16.03 4.60 -12.26
C PHE A 53 16.81 5.84 -12.67
N GLY A 54 17.22 6.66 -11.71
CA GLY A 54 17.86 7.95 -12.01
C GLY A 54 16.93 8.86 -12.83
N PRO A 55 17.33 9.29 -14.04
CA PRO A 55 16.48 10.12 -14.90
C PRO A 55 15.39 9.31 -15.63
N THR A 56 15.50 7.99 -15.64
CA THR A 56 14.59 7.11 -16.40
C THR A 56 13.43 6.65 -15.51
N VAL A 57 12.22 6.83 -16.00
CA VAL A 57 11.00 6.27 -15.38
C VAL A 57 10.49 5.12 -16.23
N ALA A 58 10.28 3.97 -15.63
CA ALA A 58 9.68 2.79 -16.24
C ALA A 58 8.38 2.43 -15.51
N THR A 59 7.37 2.01 -16.27
CA THR A 59 6.13 1.47 -15.72
C THR A 59 6.03 0.02 -16.13
N PHE A 60 6.13 -0.89 -15.16
CA PHE A 60 5.94 -2.31 -15.39
C PHE A 60 4.49 -2.67 -15.12
N LYS A 61 3.83 -3.27 -16.09
CA LYS A 61 2.52 -3.90 -15.96
C LYS A 61 2.71 -5.40 -15.80
N GLY A 62 2.03 -6.00 -14.85
CA GLY A 62 2.27 -7.41 -14.56
C GLY A 62 1.32 -8.00 -13.55
N GLU A 63 1.77 -9.09 -12.98
CA GLU A 63 1.03 -9.84 -11.98
C GLU A 63 1.97 -10.38 -10.90
N ALA A 64 1.42 -10.60 -9.72
CA ALA A 64 2.10 -11.21 -8.60
C ALA A 64 1.24 -12.30 -7.97
N SER A 65 1.86 -13.39 -7.56
CA SER A 65 1.26 -14.39 -6.68
C SER A 65 1.76 -14.20 -5.26
N LEU A 66 0.84 -14.32 -4.30
CA LEU A 66 1.10 -14.22 -2.88
C LEU A 66 0.62 -15.50 -2.21
N ASN A 67 1.51 -16.15 -1.48
CA ASN A 67 1.21 -17.38 -0.73
C ASN A 67 1.54 -17.15 0.73
N PHE A 68 0.50 -16.97 1.54
CA PHE A 68 0.58 -16.66 2.96
C PHE A 68 0.59 -17.93 3.82
N ASP A 69 1.49 -17.96 4.80
CA ASP A 69 1.45 -18.89 5.93
C ASP A 69 1.13 -18.07 7.19
N ASN A 70 -0.12 -18.16 7.63
CA ASN A 70 -0.61 -17.42 8.79
C ASN A 70 -0.01 -17.92 10.12
N GLY A 71 0.38 -19.19 10.18
CA GLY A 71 1.01 -19.76 11.37
C GLY A 71 2.45 -19.27 11.54
N ALA A 72 3.21 -19.29 10.46
CA ALA A 72 4.60 -18.82 10.44
C ALA A 72 4.72 -17.30 10.23
N LYS A 73 3.64 -16.59 9.95
CA LYS A 73 3.63 -15.17 9.60
C LYS A 73 4.60 -14.87 8.45
N THR A 74 4.52 -15.67 7.40
CA THR A 74 5.36 -15.51 6.20
C THR A 74 4.51 -15.39 4.94
N CYS A 75 5.07 -14.74 3.92
CA CYS A 75 4.47 -14.67 2.59
C CYS A 75 5.54 -14.92 1.52
N LYS A 76 5.32 -15.94 0.69
CA LYS A 76 6.09 -16.14 -0.53
C LYS A 76 5.51 -15.29 -1.65
N ILE A 77 6.38 -14.51 -2.28
CA ILE A 77 6.00 -13.53 -3.31
C ILE A 77 6.69 -13.93 -4.61
N GLN A 78 5.94 -13.98 -5.69
CA GLN A 78 6.48 -14.12 -7.05
C GLN A 78 5.79 -13.10 -7.95
N GLY A 79 6.58 -12.37 -8.72
CA GLY A 79 6.08 -11.32 -9.59
C GLY A 79 6.70 -11.37 -10.97
N ARG A 80 5.93 -11.02 -11.99
CA ARG A 80 6.43 -10.81 -13.34
C ARG A 80 5.78 -9.58 -13.96
N GLY A 81 6.54 -8.86 -14.77
CA GLY A 81 6.04 -7.64 -15.40
C GLY A 81 6.75 -7.36 -16.72
N ILE A 82 6.08 -6.56 -17.53
CA ILE A 82 6.60 -6.06 -18.79
C ILE A 82 6.53 -4.54 -18.75
N ASP A 83 7.60 -3.87 -19.12
CA ASP A 83 7.69 -2.42 -19.26
C ASP A 83 6.65 -1.94 -20.30
N GLY A 84 6.09 -0.74 -20.07
CA GLY A 84 5.04 -0.17 -20.91
C GLY A 84 5.41 0.01 -22.39
N ARG A 85 6.71 -0.04 -22.72
CA ARG A 85 7.21 -0.05 -24.11
C ARG A 85 7.34 -1.46 -24.67
N GLY A 86 7.11 -2.50 -23.84
CA GLY A 86 7.17 -3.90 -24.22
C GLY A 86 8.58 -4.48 -24.43
N ALA A 87 9.63 -3.68 -24.21
CA ALA A 87 11.00 -4.05 -24.53
C ALA A 87 11.76 -4.68 -23.36
N SER A 88 11.39 -4.39 -22.09
CA SER A 88 12.01 -4.95 -20.90
C SER A 88 11.04 -5.83 -20.13
N ARG A 89 11.57 -6.89 -19.52
CA ARG A 89 10.83 -7.80 -18.65
C ARG A 89 11.46 -7.82 -17.27
N ALA A 90 10.61 -7.89 -16.25
CA ALA A 90 11.03 -8.03 -14.86
C ALA A 90 10.45 -9.31 -14.26
N LEU A 91 11.28 -10.02 -13.50
CA LEU A 91 10.91 -11.13 -12.64
C LEU A 91 11.38 -10.81 -11.23
N ALA A 92 10.59 -11.13 -10.24
CA ALA A 92 10.96 -10.99 -8.84
C ALA A 92 10.43 -12.17 -8.04
N SER A 93 11.20 -12.63 -7.06
CA SER A 93 10.76 -13.59 -6.06
C SER A 93 11.28 -13.18 -4.69
N GLY A 94 10.55 -13.54 -3.65
CA GLY A 94 10.95 -13.20 -2.29
C GLY A 94 10.13 -13.91 -1.22
N LEU A 95 10.67 -13.83 -0.01
CA LEU A 95 10.05 -14.25 1.22
C LEU A 95 9.95 -13.04 2.13
N MET A 96 8.75 -12.73 2.58
CA MET A 96 8.47 -11.79 3.64
C MET A 96 8.23 -12.58 4.93
N THR A 97 8.86 -12.16 6.02
CA THR A 97 8.68 -12.75 7.36
C THR A 97 8.38 -11.63 8.35
N ALA A 98 7.30 -11.78 9.12
CA ALA A 98 6.94 -10.87 10.18
C ALA A 98 7.14 -11.56 11.54
N THR A 99 7.84 -10.89 12.46
CA THR A 99 8.13 -11.40 13.82
C THR A 99 8.00 -10.28 14.85
N GLY A 100 7.86 -10.64 16.12
CA GLY A 100 7.79 -9.72 17.25
C GLY A 100 6.38 -9.65 17.86
N ASP A 101 6.30 -9.08 19.06
CA ASP A 101 5.05 -8.96 19.83
C ASP A 101 4.53 -7.52 19.85
N ALA A 102 5.15 -6.64 20.63
CA ALA A 102 4.75 -5.23 20.77
C ALA A 102 5.24 -4.33 19.62
N GLU A 103 6.32 -4.73 18.95
CA GLU A 103 6.86 -4.10 17.75
C GLU A 103 7.06 -5.20 16.70
N THR A 104 6.58 -4.97 15.48
CA THR A 104 6.75 -5.94 14.39
C THR A 104 8.05 -5.68 13.65
N THR A 105 8.88 -6.70 13.57
CA THR A 105 10.04 -6.74 12.67
C THR A 105 9.62 -7.42 11.37
N LEU A 106 9.71 -6.69 10.27
CA LEU A 106 9.46 -7.19 8.93
C LEU A 106 10.78 -7.40 8.20
N GLN A 107 11.06 -8.64 7.83
CA GLN A 107 12.21 -9.02 7.01
C GLN A 107 11.73 -9.40 5.62
N ILE A 108 12.42 -8.91 4.60
CA ILE A 108 12.13 -9.19 3.19
C ILE A 108 13.43 -9.64 2.54
N ASP A 109 13.46 -10.90 2.15
CA ASP A 109 14.55 -11.50 1.38
C ASP A 109 14.05 -11.81 -0.02
N GLY A 110 14.76 -11.38 -1.05
CA GLY A 110 14.31 -11.55 -2.41
C GLY A 110 15.39 -11.37 -3.45
N GLU A 111 15.02 -11.69 -4.66
CA GLU A 111 15.84 -11.51 -5.85
C GLU A 111 14.99 -10.94 -6.98
N PHE A 112 15.62 -10.24 -7.89
CA PHE A 112 14.97 -9.76 -9.09
C PHE A 112 15.89 -9.89 -10.31
N ASN A 113 15.26 -9.95 -11.48
CA ASN A 113 15.94 -9.94 -12.75
C ASN A 113 15.19 -9.05 -13.73
N VAL A 114 15.91 -8.16 -14.38
CA VAL A 114 15.38 -7.33 -15.44
C VAL A 114 16.17 -7.60 -16.72
N THR A 115 15.48 -7.86 -17.79
CA THR A 115 16.07 -8.10 -19.14
C THR A 115 15.63 -7.04 -20.11
N GLY A 116 16.41 -6.85 -21.19
CA GLY A 116 16.14 -5.86 -22.21
C GLY A 116 16.78 -4.49 -21.93
N PRO A 117 16.33 -3.42 -22.55
CA PRO A 117 16.99 -2.09 -22.45
C PRO A 117 17.16 -1.54 -21.03
N LEU A 118 16.34 -1.97 -20.07
CA LEU A 118 16.44 -1.52 -18.66
C LEU A 118 17.40 -2.37 -17.82
N GLU A 119 17.97 -3.45 -18.36
CA GLU A 119 18.86 -4.36 -17.65
C GLU A 119 20.07 -3.66 -17.05
N THR A 120 20.73 -2.81 -17.82
CA THR A 120 21.93 -2.06 -17.36
C THR A 120 21.59 -1.17 -16.16
N PHE A 121 20.45 -0.48 -16.20
CA PHE A 121 20.00 0.36 -15.08
C PHE A 121 19.64 -0.46 -13.85
N ALA A 122 18.98 -1.61 -14.04
CA ALA A 122 18.62 -2.51 -12.96
C ALA A 122 19.86 -3.12 -12.30
N ASN A 123 20.87 -3.52 -13.07
CA ASN A 123 22.12 -4.07 -12.54
C ASN A 123 22.98 -2.99 -11.82
N ALA A 124 22.98 -1.75 -12.31
CA ALA A 124 23.77 -0.68 -11.73
C ALA A 124 23.14 -0.07 -10.44
N GLY A 125 21.81 -0.03 -10.35
CA GLY A 125 21.14 0.70 -9.26
C GLY A 125 19.86 0.06 -8.73
N GLY A 126 19.44 -1.09 -9.25
CA GLY A 126 18.16 -1.72 -8.91
C GLY A 126 18.03 -2.06 -7.43
N VAL A 127 19.12 -2.51 -6.77
CA VAL A 127 19.11 -2.80 -5.32
C VAL A 127 18.83 -1.53 -4.51
N HIS A 128 19.43 -0.40 -4.89
CA HIS A 128 19.18 0.88 -4.20
C HIS A 128 17.74 1.35 -4.38
N VAL A 129 17.17 1.16 -5.58
CA VAL A 129 15.77 1.49 -5.86
C VAL A 129 14.84 0.59 -5.07
N ALA A 130 15.08 -0.72 -5.06
CA ALA A 130 14.28 -1.68 -4.28
C ALA A 130 14.32 -1.36 -2.78
N ARG A 131 15.50 -1.03 -2.25
CA ARG A 131 15.68 -0.62 -0.86
C ARG A 131 14.90 0.66 -0.51
N ALA A 132 14.92 1.66 -1.38
CA ALA A 132 14.15 2.89 -1.20
C ALA A 132 12.63 2.62 -1.23
N LEU A 133 12.16 1.79 -2.15
CA LEU A 133 10.75 1.38 -2.22
C LEU A 133 10.29 0.66 -0.96
N LEU A 134 11.11 -0.25 -0.42
CA LEU A 134 10.79 -0.97 0.82
C LEU A 134 10.79 -0.06 2.05
N ALA A 135 11.71 0.89 2.12
CA ALA A 135 11.73 1.87 3.22
C ALA A 135 10.46 2.74 3.21
N GLU A 136 10.03 3.21 2.04
CA GLU A 136 8.80 4.00 1.90
C GLU A 136 7.54 3.15 2.15
N PHE A 137 7.51 1.91 1.65
CA PHE A 137 6.46 0.95 1.98
C PHE A 137 6.28 0.78 3.49
N SER A 138 7.37 0.60 4.22
CA SER A 138 7.33 0.38 5.66
C SER A 138 6.81 1.60 6.43
N GLN A 139 7.20 2.81 5.99
CA GLN A 139 6.68 4.06 6.56
C GLN A 139 5.17 4.22 6.30
N ASN A 140 4.74 3.94 5.08
CA ASN A 140 3.33 4.01 4.69
C ASN A 140 2.48 2.99 5.44
N LEU A 141 3.01 1.77 5.62
CA LEU A 141 2.33 0.73 6.39
C LEU A 141 2.21 1.11 7.87
N ALA A 142 3.27 1.62 8.48
CA ALA A 142 3.25 2.10 9.86
C ALA A 142 2.20 3.22 10.06
N ALA A 143 2.10 4.16 9.12
CA ALA A 143 1.10 5.22 9.17
C ALA A 143 -0.34 4.67 9.04
N LYS A 144 -0.54 3.60 8.25
CA LYS A 144 -1.85 2.94 8.16
C LYS A 144 -2.24 2.23 9.45
N VAL A 145 -1.30 1.54 10.10
CA VAL A 145 -1.55 0.91 11.41
C VAL A 145 -1.98 1.96 12.42
N ALA A 146 -1.22 3.06 12.54
CA ALA A 146 -1.53 4.14 13.48
C ALA A 146 -2.91 4.77 13.24
N SER A 147 -3.34 4.88 11.97
CA SER A 147 -4.67 5.40 11.64
C SER A 147 -5.80 4.41 11.92
N SER A 148 -5.53 3.11 11.92
CA SER A 148 -6.51 2.08 12.27
C SER A 148 -6.79 2.05 13.78
N ASP A 149 -5.78 2.30 14.61
CA ASP A 149 -5.92 2.37 16.07
C ASP A 149 -6.76 3.58 16.51
N ALA A 150 -6.58 4.73 15.86
CA ALA A 150 -7.31 5.96 16.16
C ALA A 150 -8.83 5.84 15.93
N VAL A 151 -9.27 4.94 15.07
CA VAL A 151 -10.70 4.70 14.80
C VAL A 151 -11.32 3.75 15.83
N SER A 152 -10.52 2.97 16.54
CA SER A 152 -10.99 1.99 17.52
C SER A 152 -11.21 2.59 18.92
N GLU A 153 -10.65 3.76 19.23
CA GLU A 153 -10.79 4.41 20.55
C GLU A 153 -12.07 5.24 20.72
N ASP A 154 -12.83 5.51 19.65
CA ASP A 154 -14.05 6.35 19.72
C ASP A 154 -15.36 5.54 19.84
N ALA A 155 -15.29 4.26 20.14
CA ALA A 155 -16.44 3.39 20.38
C ALA A 155 -16.54 2.98 21.87
N THR A 156 -16.71 3.95 22.78
CA THR A 156 -17.19 3.65 24.12
C THR A 156 -18.72 3.70 24.11
N PRO A 157 -19.42 2.61 24.39
CA PRO A 157 -20.87 2.65 24.55
C PRO A 157 -21.19 3.29 25.90
N GLU A 158 -21.68 4.51 25.91
CA GLU A 158 -22.41 5.02 27.08
C GLU A 158 -23.70 4.23 27.26
N GLN A 159 -23.71 3.39 28.26
CA GLN A 159 -24.89 2.67 28.71
C GLN A 159 -25.65 3.49 29.74
N GLY A 160 -26.77 4.01 29.30
CA GLY A 160 -28.04 4.08 30.03
C GLY A 160 -28.19 4.87 31.31
N SER A 161 -29.02 5.89 31.25
CA SER A 161 -30.24 6.00 32.08
C SER A 161 -31.07 7.22 31.68
N ASN A 162 -32.30 6.96 31.29
CA ASN A 162 -33.45 7.89 31.19
C ASN A 162 -34.13 7.98 32.58
N PRO A 163 -35.07 8.89 32.93
CA PRO A 163 -35.77 9.89 32.13
C PRO A 163 -36.03 11.26 32.83
N SER A 164 -36.38 12.28 32.10
CA SER A 164 -37.52 13.19 32.33
C SER A 164 -37.38 14.51 31.59
N SER A 165 -38.32 14.75 30.68
CA SER A 165 -38.59 16.05 30.05
C SER A 165 -39.25 17.01 31.05
N PRO A 166 -39.57 18.32 30.80
CA PRO A 166 -39.58 19.00 29.49
C PRO A 166 -39.11 20.51 29.46
N GLN A 167 -39.01 21.02 28.23
CA GLN A 167 -39.29 22.37 27.76
C GLN A 167 -38.21 23.48 27.75
N THR A 168 -38.03 23.94 26.57
CA THR A 168 -38.18 25.28 25.99
C THR A 168 -36.96 26.13 25.67
N THR A 169 -36.83 26.43 24.40
CA THR A 169 -36.42 27.66 23.73
C THR A 169 -34.97 27.94 23.38
N SER A 170 -34.80 28.01 22.08
CA SER A 170 -34.11 29.03 21.27
C SER A 170 -32.60 28.94 21.06
N LYS A 171 -32.28 28.62 19.82
CA LYS A 171 -31.59 29.48 18.86
C LYS A 171 -30.08 29.59 18.85
N GLN A 172 -29.60 29.27 17.67
CA GLN A 172 -28.38 29.72 17.01
C GLN A 172 -27.11 28.89 17.19
N ALA A 173 -26.85 28.15 16.13
CA ALA A 173 -25.82 28.36 15.11
C ALA A 173 -24.42 27.95 15.51
N ALA A 174 -23.94 26.90 14.88
CA ALA A 174 -22.81 27.04 13.96
C ALA A 174 -22.57 25.69 13.29
N ALA A 175 -22.75 25.67 12.00
CA ALA A 175 -22.35 24.59 11.13
C ALA A 175 -20.82 24.55 11.08
N GLU A 176 -20.20 23.58 11.70
CA GLU A 176 -18.84 23.19 11.32
C GLU A 176 -18.93 22.23 10.16
N LEU A 177 -18.77 22.83 8.98
CA LEU A 177 -18.67 22.18 7.69
C LEU A 177 -17.46 21.26 7.69
N ASN A 178 -17.68 19.98 7.52
CA ASN A 178 -16.67 18.96 7.25
C ASN A 178 -15.89 19.34 5.97
N ALA A 179 -14.79 20.07 6.15
CA ALA A 179 -13.88 20.51 5.08
C ALA A 179 -13.25 19.33 4.30
N ILE A 180 -13.20 18.16 4.90
CA ILE A 180 -12.63 16.94 4.29
C ILE A 180 -13.55 16.37 3.20
N SER A 181 -14.87 16.45 3.37
CA SER A 181 -15.83 15.95 2.36
C SER A 181 -15.86 16.81 1.08
N LEU A 182 -15.52 18.09 1.17
CA LEU A 182 -15.46 19.00 0.03
C LEU A 182 -14.19 18.80 -0.81
N PHE A 183 -13.08 18.38 -0.18
CA PHE A 183 -11.81 18.17 -0.88
C PHE A 183 -11.86 16.97 -1.83
N PHE A 184 -12.53 15.89 -1.43
CA PHE A 184 -12.69 14.71 -2.28
C PHE A 184 -13.69 14.90 -3.43
N LYS A 185 -14.67 15.80 -3.27
CA LYS A 185 -15.67 16.06 -4.31
C LYS A 185 -15.12 16.92 -5.45
N THR A 186 -14.19 17.83 -5.15
CA THR A 186 -13.54 18.70 -6.15
C THR A 186 -12.46 17.97 -6.95
N LEU A 187 -11.75 17.02 -6.34
CA LEU A 187 -10.73 16.25 -7.03
C LEU A 187 -11.34 15.28 -8.09
N ARG A 188 -12.52 14.72 -7.81
CA ARG A 188 -13.24 13.85 -8.75
C ARG A 188 -13.77 14.59 -9.97
N SER A 189 -14.13 15.86 -9.82
CA SER A 189 -14.62 16.71 -10.92
C SER A 189 -13.51 17.15 -11.88
N MET A 190 -12.27 17.24 -11.40
CA MET A 190 -11.14 17.72 -12.20
C MET A 190 -10.59 16.63 -13.14
N ILE A 191 -10.72 15.36 -12.74
CA ILE A 191 -10.24 14.21 -13.53
C ILE A 191 -11.20 13.88 -14.68
N VAL A 192 -12.51 14.08 -14.51
CA VAL A 192 -13.52 13.81 -15.55
C VAL A 192 -13.50 14.89 -16.65
N GLY A 193 -13.11 16.13 -16.33
CA GLY A 193 -13.02 17.23 -17.28
C GLY A 193 -11.84 17.16 -18.27
N PHE A 194 -10.79 16.40 -17.94
CA PHE A 194 -9.59 16.33 -18.78
C PHE A 194 -9.68 15.28 -19.90
N PHE A 195 -10.59 14.31 -19.77
CA PHE A 195 -10.77 13.25 -20.79
C PHE A 195 -11.83 13.56 -21.85
N SER A 196 -12.56 14.67 -21.74
CA SER A 196 -13.67 14.99 -22.66
C SER A 196 -13.32 16.04 -23.73
N ARG A 197 -12.04 16.37 -23.93
CA ARG A 197 -11.65 17.39 -24.92
C ARG A 197 -10.54 16.90 -25.83
N LYS A 198 -10.81 15.86 -26.61
CA LYS A 198 -10.23 15.62 -27.94
C LYS A 198 -11.06 14.54 -28.64
N GLY A 199 -12.10 14.99 -29.31
CA GLY A 199 -12.70 14.32 -30.45
C GLY A 199 -12.18 15.01 -31.69
#